data_394446e43ef68dfde253bd5cd646d911
#
_entry.id   394446e43ef68dfde253bd5cd646d911
#
_cell.length_a   1.000
_cell.length_b   1.000
_cell.length_c   1.000
_cell.angle_alpha   90.00
_cell.angle_beta   90.00
_cell.angle_gamma   90.00
#
_symmetry.space_group_name_H-M   'P 1'
#
loop_
_entity.id
_entity.type
_entity.pdbx_description
1 polymer ?
#
loop_
_entity_poly.entity_id
_entity_poly.type
_entity_poly.pdbx_seq_one_letter_code
_entity_poly.pdbx_strand_id
1 'polypeptide(L)'
;MYYVGIDIGSTASKAVVLDEDKHTVLHKRVVPSGWNSKETGEQLLQWIYSQGFIRDQLKIIATGYGRVSVPYADSTVTEITCHGRGAAFLADGNVTVIDIGGQDTKVILFRRSCR
;
A
#
# COMPACT_ATOMS: atom_id res chain seq x y z
N MET A 1 -8.17 0.67 -15.88
CA MET A 1 -8.19 0.77 -14.40
C MET A 1 -6.77 0.69 -13.89
N TYR A 2 -6.35 1.67 -13.13
CA TYR A 2 -5.06 1.67 -12.44
C TYR A 2 -5.25 1.25 -10.99
N TYR A 3 -4.23 0.66 -10.40
CA TYR A 3 -4.33 0.08 -9.06
C TYR A 3 -3.43 0.84 -8.11
N VAL A 4 -3.99 1.26 -6.99
CA VAL A 4 -3.30 2.09 -6.00
C VAL A 4 -3.25 1.36 -4.67
N GLY A 5 -2.07 1.30 -4.07
CA GLY A 5 -1.87 0.88 -2.70
C GLY A 5 -1.52 2.07 -1.83
N ILE A 6 -2.21 2.22 -0.72
CA ILE A 6 -1.96 3.26 0.29
C ILE A 6 -1.63 2.57 1.60
N ASP A 7 -0.46 2.87 2.15
CA ASP A 7 -0.04 2.36 3.46
C ASP A 7 0.15 3.54 4.41
N ILE A 8 -0.76 3.68 5.37
CA ILE A 8 -0.65 4.70 6.41
C ILE A 8 0.02 4.06 7.62
N GLY A 9 1.34 4.15 7.64
CA GLY A 9 2.14 3.61 8.73
C GLY A 9 2.25 4.57 9.91
N SER A 10 2.78 4.09 11.02
CA SER A 10 2.96 4.91 12.23
C SER A 10 4.05 5.97 12.06
N THR A 11 5.07 5.70 11.29
CA THR A 11 6.22 6.58 11.08
C THR A 11 6.21 7.18 9.67
N ALA A 12 6.01 6.35 8.67
CA ALA A 12 6.00 6.77 7.26
C ALA A 12 4.78 6.21 6.56
N SER A 13 4.26 6.97 5.61
CA SER A 13 3.13 6.57 4.77
C SER A 13 3.57 6.53 3.32
N LYS A 14 3.01 5.59 2.57
CA LYS A 14 3.45 5.29 1.21
C LYS A 14 2.25 5.16 0.29
N ALA A 15 2.48 5.50 -0.97
CA ALA A 15 1.53 5.26 -2.04
C ALA A 15 2.26 4.69 -3.25
N VAL A 16 1.61 3.75 -3.92
CA VAL A 16 2.10 3.14 -5.16
C VAL A 16 0.97 3.11 -6.15
N VAL A 17 1.25 3.50 -7.39
CA VAL A 17 0.31 3.37 -8.50
C VAL A 17 0.85 2.34 -9.46
N LEU A 18 0.07 1.29 -9.69
CA LEU A 18 0.37 0.25 -10.67
C LEU A 18 -0.42 0.48 -11.95
N ASP A 19 0.18 0.11 -13.06
CA ASP A 19 -0.47 0.10 -14.37
C ASP A 19 -1.60 -0.93 -14.42
N GLU A 20 -2.34 -0.95 -15.49
CA GLU A 20 -3.46 -1.85 -15.73
C GLU A 20 -3.07 -3.32 -15.67
N ASP A 21 -1.80 -3.65 -15.91
CA ASP A 21 -1.27 -5.00 -15.78
C ASP A 21 -1.15 -5.48 -14.34
N LYS A 22 -1.38 -4.62 -13.36
CA LYS A 22 -1.23 -4.88 -11.91
C LYS A 22 0.21 -5.23 -11.51
N HIS A 23 1.17 -4.89 -12.32
CA HIS A 23 2.56 -5.31 -12.14
C HIS A 23 3.54 -4.16 -12.28
N THR A 24 3.40 -3.32 -13.29
CA THR A 24 4.31 -2.22 -13.55
C THR A 24 4.05 -1.05 -12.60
N VAL A 25 5.08 -0.65 -11.86
CA VAL A 25 5.01 0.51 -10.97
C VAL A 25 5.16 1.78 -11.79
N LEU A 26 4.09 2.57 -11.84
CA LEU A 26 4.11 3.86 -12.55
C LEU A 26 4.60 5.00 -11.66
N HIS A 27 4.13 5.03 -10.42
CA HIS A 27 4.48 6.09 -9.47
C HIS A 27 4.59 5.51 -8.07
N LYS A 28 5.45 6.08 -7.25
CA LYS A 28 5.58 5.75 -5.83
C LYS A 28 5.95 6.99 -5.04
N ARG A 29 5.48 7.06 -3.80
CA ARG A 29 5.78 8.16 -2.90
C ARG A 29 5.84 7.68 -1.46
N VAL A 30 6.79 8.24 -0.71
CA VAL A 30 6.91 8.03 0.74
C VAL A 30 6.91 9.40 1.40
N VAL A 31 6.09 9.56 2.43
CA VAL A 31 6.01 10.80 3.22
C VAL A 31 6.03 10.46 4.70
N PRO A 32 6.47 11.37 5.58
CA PRO A 32 6.27 11.20 7.03
C PRO A 32 4.77 11.13 7.33
N SER A 33 4.37 10.25 8.26
CA SER A 33 2.96 10.06 8.58
C SER A 33 2.31 11.25 9.29
N GLY A 34 3.09 12.03 10.02
CA GLY A 34 2.56 13.16 10.78
C GLY A 34 1.65 12.71 11.92
N TRP A 35 0.83 13.63 12.44
CA TRP A 35 -0.03 13.41 13.59
C TRP A 35 -1.44 12.95 13.22
N ASN A 36 -1.88 13.19 11.97
CA ASN A 36 -3.25 12.97 11.54
C ASN A 36 -3.26 12.07 10.30
N SER A 37 -3.67 10.81 10.49
CA SER A 37 -3.71 9.82 9.41
C SER A 37 -4.66 10.21 8.28
N LYS A 38 -5.78 10.85 8.61
CA LYS A 38 -6.75 11.31 7.61
C LYS A 38 -6.14 12.38 6.70
N GLU A 39 -5.42 13.33 7.29
CA GLU A 39 -4.74 14.38 6.54
C GLU A 39 -3.63 13.80 5.66
N THR A 40 -2.84 12.88 6.20
CA THR A 40 -1.79 12.20 5.44
C THR A 40 -2.38 11.42 4.26
N GLY A 41 -3.47 10.70 4.49
CA GLY A 41 -4.18 10.00 3.43
C GLY A 41 -4.68 10.94 2.35
N GLU A 42 -5.20 12.09 2.73
CA GLU A 42 -5.68 13.10 1.77
C GLU A 42 -4.52 13.69 0.96
N GLN A 43 -3.39 13.94 1.58
CA GLN A 43 -2.20 14.42 0.87
C GLN A 43 -1.73 13.41 -0.18
N LEU A 44 -1.76 12.13 0.13
CA LEU A 44 -1.39 11.09 -0.83
C LEU A 44 -2.37 11.02 -1.99
N LEU A 45 -3.67 11.15 -1.74
CA LEU A 45 -4.67 11.18 -2.79
C LEU A 45 -4.47 12.38 -3.72
N GLN A 46 -4.24 13.56 -3.17
CA GLN A 46 -3.98 14.75 -3.97
C GLN A 46 -2.72 14.61 -4.81
N TRP A 47 -1.69 13.97 -4.25
CA TRP A 47 -0.49 13.66 -5.01
C TRP A 47 -0.79 12.74 -6.19
N ILE A 48 -1.61 11.70 -6.00
CA ILE A 48 -2.02 10.80 -7.08
C ILE A 48 -2.72 11.59 -8.19
N TYR A 49 -3.66 12.45 -7.83
CA TYR A 49 -4.36 13.29 -8.82
C TYR A 49 -3.39 14.21 -9.56
N SER A 50 -2.34 14.71 -8.88
CA SER A 50 -1.33 15.55 -9.51
C SER A 50 -0.51 14.81 -10.57
N GLN A 51 -0.51 13.48 -10.55
CA GLN A 51 0.14 12.66 -11.57
C GLN A 51 -0.73 12.48 -12.82
N GLY A 52 -1.93 13.03 -12.85
CA GLY A 52 -2.80 13.02 -14.02
C GLY A 52 -3.94 12.01 -13.98
N PHE A 53 -4.18 11.37 -12.84
CA PHE A 53 -5.26 10.41 -12.68
C PHE A 53 -6.53 11.08 -12.17
N ILE A 54 -7.68 10.50 -12.48
CA ILE A 54 -8.97 10.85 -11.88
C ILE A 54 -9.50 9.65 -11.10
N ARG A 55 -10.39 9.90 -10.13
CA ARG A 55 -10.87 8.86 -9.21
C ARG A 55 -11.47 7.64 -9.94
N ASP A 56 -12.22 7.87 -11.01
CA ASP A 56 -12.88 6.79 -11.76
C ASP A 56 -11.91 5.82 -12.44
N GLN A 57 -10.65 6.21 -12.62
CA GLN A 57 -9.61 5.37 -13.20
C GLN A 57 -8.91 4.48 -12.17
N LEU A 58 -9.23 4.63 -10.87
CA LEU A 58 -8.44 4.07 -9.78
C LEU A 58 -9.22 3.03 -8.99
N LYS A 59 -8.56 1.92 -8.71
CA LYS A 59 -8.93 0.96 -7.66
C LYS A 59 -7.95 1.15 -6.52
N ILE A 60 -8.44 1.52 -5.33
CA ILE A 60 -7.60 1.91 -4.20
C ILE A 60 -7.78 0.93 -3.04
N ILE A 61 -6.66 0.37 -2.58
CA ILE A 61 -6.58 -0.49 -1.42
C ILE A 61 -5.74 0.21 -0.37
N ALA A 62 -6.23 0.27 0.85
CA ALA A 62 -5.51 0.87 1.97
C ALA A 62 -5.07 -0.19 2.97
N THR A 63 -3.91 0.01 3.55
CA THR A 63 -3.35 -0.81 4.61
C THR A 63 -2.63 0.07 5.63
N GLY A 64 -2.00 -0.56 6.63
CA GLY A 64 -1.27 0.12 7.66
C GLY A 64 -2.13 0.44 8.89
N TYR A 65 -1.48 0.95 9.90
CA TYR A 65 -2.12 1.29 11.18
C TYR A 65 -3.26 2.30 11.00
N GLY A 66 -3.07 3.28 10.12
CA GLY A 66 -4.05 4.33 9.84
C GLY A 66 -5.03 4.03 8.70
N ARG A 67 -5.13 2.77 8.24
CA ARG A 67 -5.98 2.43 7.08
C ARG A 67 -7.45 2.79 7.24
N VAL A 68 -7.95 2.76 8.48
CA VAL A 68 -9.35 3.13 8.77
C VAL A 68 -9.63 4.62 8.54
N SER A 69 -8.59 5.43 8.46
CA SER A 69 -8.71 6.87 8.20
C SER A 69 -8.60 7.24 6.72
N VAL A 70 -8.71 6.25 5.83
CA VAL A 70 -8.65 6.43 4.37
C VAL A 70 -10.02 6.15 3.77
N PRO A 71 -10.97 7.11 3.86
CA PRO A 71 -12.36 6.85 3.45
C PRO A 71 -12.55 6.67 1.95
N TYR A 72 -11.61 7.13 1.14
CA TYR A 72 -11.67 6.99 -0.31
C TYR A 72 -11.19 5.63 -0.83
N ALA A 73 -10.68 4.75 0.05
CA ALA A 73 -10.25 3.43 -0.36
C ALA A 73 -11.44 2.53 -0.70
N ASP A 74 -11.31 1.72 -1.73
CA ASP A 74 -12.34 0.74 -2.11
C ASP A 74 -12.42 -0.41 -1.11
N SER A 75 -11.28 -0.78 -0.54
CA SER A 75 -11.22 -1.77 0.54
C SER A 75 -9.92 -1.61 1.34
N THR A 76 -9.87 -2.32 2.47
CA THR A 76 -8.68 -2.36 3.32
C THR A 76 -8.17 -3.78 3.45
N VAL A 77 -6.84 -3.93 3.58
CA VAL A 77 -6.16 -5.22 3.74
C VAL A 77 -5.14 -5.07 4.86
N THR A 78 -4.94 -6.13 5.65
CA THR A 78 -3.98 -6.09 6.75
C THR A 78 -2.55 -5.97 6.24
N GLU A 79 -1.68 -5.36 7.05
CA GLU A 79 -0.26 -5.19 6.72
C GLU A 79 0.44 -6.53 6.46
N ILE A 80 0.11 -7.55 7.26
CA ILE A 80 0.71 -8.88 7.12
C ILE A 80 0.46 -9.44 5.71
N THR A 81 -0.78 -9.34 5.24
CA THR A 81 -1.13 -9.78 3.89
C THR A 81 -0.39 -8.99 2.82
N CYS A 82 -0.32 -7.67 2.97
CA CYS A 82 0.37 -6.80 2.01
C CYS A 82 1.87 -7.08 1.96
N HIS A 83 2.51 -7.21 3.11
CA HIS A 83 3.94 -7.49 3.19
C HIS A 83 4.28 -8.86 2.57
N GLY A 84 3.47 -9.88 2.88
CA GLY A 84 3.64 -11.20 2.30
C GLY A 84 3.51 -11.19 0.78
N ARG A 85 2.48 -10.54 0.25
CA ARG A 85 2.26 -10.43 -1.19
C ARG A 85 3.34 -9.61 -1.89
N GLY A 86 3.77 -8.50 -1.28
CA GLY A 86 4.83 -7.67 -1.83
C GLY A 86 6.16 -8.42 -1.90
N ALA A 87 6.51 -9.14 -0.84
CA ALA A 87 7.72 -9.95 -0.82
C ALA A 87 7.66 -11.08 -1.84
N ALA A 88 6.52 -11.75 -2.00
CA ALA A 88 6.32 -12.79 -3.01
C ALA A 88 6.43 -12.22 -4.42
N PHE A 89 5.92 -11.03 -4.65
CA PHE A 89 6.06 -10.31 -5.93
C PHE A 89 7.53 -10.07 -6.28
N LEU A 90 8.32 -9.59 -5.31
CA LEU A 90 9.74 -9.31 -5.52
C LEU A 90 10.58 -10.58 -5.65
N ALA A 91 10.27 -11.61 -4.87
CA ALA A 91 11.04 -12.87 -4.80
C ALA A 91 10.50 -13.95 -5.73
N ASP A 92 9.34 -13.75 -6.34
CA ASP A 92 8.66 -14.66 -7.25
C ASP A 92 8.40 -16.04 -6.65
N GLY A 93 7.59 -16.09 -5.58
CA GLY A 93 7.16 -17.37 -5.02
C GLY A 93 6.82 -17.34 -3.55
N ASN A 94 6.95 -18.52 -2.93
CA ASN A 94 6.75 -18.66 -1.49
C ASN A 94 7.92 -18.03 -0.73
N VAL A 95 7.63 -17.27 0.30
CA VAL A 95 8.64 -16.54 1.05
C VAL A 95 8.36 -16.56 2.55
N THR A 96 9.41 -16.48 3.33
CA THR A 96 9.33 -16.12 4.75
C THR A 96 9.86 -14.70 4.89
N VAL A 97 9.05 -13.82 5.45
CA VAL A 97 9.39 -12.40 5.58
C VAL A 97 9.67 -12.09 7.04
N ILE A 98 10.81 -11.47 7.30
CA ILE A 98 11.12 -10.88 8.59
C ILE A 98 10.96 -9.38 8.42
N ASP A 99 9.90 -8.82 9.00
CA ASP A 99 9.57 -7.41 8.88
C ASP A 99 10.00 -6.69 10.16
N ILE A 100 10.95 -5.77 10.02
CA ILE A 100 11.45 -4.95 11.12
C ILE A 100 10.97 -3.54 10.88
N GLY A 101 9.92 -3.16 11.61
CA GLY A 101 9.31 -1.83 11.48
C GLY A 101 9.76 -0.85 12.57
N GLY A 102 9.21 0.35 12.52
CA GLY A 102 9.50 1.40 13.50
C GLY A 102 8.98 1.09 14.90
N GLN A 103 7.97 0.25 15.03
CA GLN A 103 7.33 -0.08 16.31
C GLN A 103 7.28 -1.57 16.63
N ASP A 104 7.37 -2.44 15.63
CA ASP A 104 7.28 -3.87 15.85
C ASP A 104 8.14 -4.67 14.86
N THR A 105 8.27 -5.95 15.16
CA THR A 105 8.94 -6.92 14.29
C THR A 105 7.98 -8.08 14.07
N LYS A 106 7.83 -8.51 12.82
CA LYS A 106 6.96 -9.61 12.44
C LYS A 106 7.71 -10.65 11.63
N VAL A 107 7.29 -11.91 11.77
CA VAL A 107 7.71 -12.98 10.86
C VAL A 107 6.48 -13.46 10.13
N ILE A 108 6.52 -13.44 8.81
CA ILE A 108 5.40 -13.78 7.95
C ILE A 108 5.81 -14.93 7.04
N LEU A 109 5.06 -16.02 7.09
CA LEU A 109 5.20 -17.12 6.14
C LEU A 109 4.13 -16.95 5.07
N PHE A 110 4.53 -16.60 3.87
CA PHE A 110 3.64 -16.43 2.74
C PHE A 110 3.79 -17.57 1.76
N ARG A 111 2.69 -18.22 1.43
CA ARG A 111 2.63 -19.27 0.43
C ARG A 111 1.81 -18.79 -0.75
N ARG A 112 2.40 -18.86 -1.93
CA ARG A 112 1.71 -18.49 -3.16
C ARG A 112 0.59 -19.48 -3.43
N SER A 113 -0.60 -18.93 -3.66
CA SER A 113 -1.77 -19.71 -4.05
C SER A 113 -1.57 -20.32 -5.44
N CYS A 114 -1.76 -21.61 -5.57
CA CYS A 114 -1.77 -22.29 -6.87
C CYS A 114 -3.11 -22.07 -7.56
N ARG A 115 -3.12 -21.20 -8.55
CA ARG A 115 -4.30 -20.95 -9.38
C ARG A 115 -3.92 -20.90 -10.83
#